data_71ce10ff6f882f9cf843cfede293626a
#
_entry.id   71ce10ff6f882f9cf843cfede293626a
#
_cell.length_a   1.000
_cell.length_b   1.000
_cell.length_c   1.000
_cell.angle_alpha   90.00
_cell.angle_beta   90.00
_cell.angle_gamma   90.00
#
_symmetry.space_group_name_H-M   'P 1'
#
loop_
_entity.id
_entity.type
_entity.pdbx_description
1 polymer ?
#
loop_
_entity_poly.entity_id
_entity_poly.type
_entity_poly.pdbx_seq_one_letter_code
_entity_poly.pdbx_strand_id
1 'polypeptide(L)'
;MKIRAATFNIRNSSAPDGDNAWPVRRKAAVAAIEQLDADVVGLQEVLPDQLEYLRWRFPKYEIAGAGRDDGMNAGEHAAVLVRPGDWRVERQETRWLSDDPGTPGSIGWDADLTRVATLVWLRHRNGTTVGVVNTHYDHAGEVAQLQSSRLIARWISGSIPWIVMGDLNATPDSPPVKTLVDSGLRIAVPIDAGGSWHDFTGAVDDDRIDHILVTSTWTVTDAAVSHYRPDGRVPSDHWPVVATLDLR
;
A
#
# COMPACT_ATOMS: atom_id res chain seq x y z
N MET A 1 7.83 -3.13 -20.81
CA MET A 1 6.59 -2.38 -20.47
C MET A 1 6.75 -1.86 -19.05
N LYS A 2 6.45 -0.57 -18.85
CA LYS A 2 6.80 0.13 -17.60
C LYS A 2 5.56 0.41 -16.75
N ILE A 3 5.70 0.31 -15.43
CA ILE A 3 4.72 0.79 -14.44
C ILE A 3 5.48 1.46 -13.28
N ARG A 4 4.97 2.58 -12.82
CA ARG A 4 5.45 3.24 -11.61
C ARG A 4 4.45 3.00 -10.51
N ALA A 5 4.87 2.27 -9.47
CA ALA A 5 4.05 1.89 -8.32
C ALA A 5 4.52 2.64 -7.08
N ALA A 6 3.58 3.02 -6.22
CA ALA A 6 3.89 3.65 -4.94
C ALA A 6 2.99 3.11 -3.82
N THR A 7 3.48 3.11 -2.59
CA THR A 7 2.70 2.87 -1.39
C THR A 7 2.82 4.04 -0.43
N PHE A 8 1.73 4.37 0.26
CA PHE A 8 1.73 5.50 1.17
C PHE A 8 0.65 5.33 2.24
N ASN A 9 1.06 5.11 3.49
CA ASN A 9 0.15 5.24 4.62
C ASN A 9 -0.14 6.73 4.83
N ILE A 10 -1.41 7.13 4.62
CA ILE A 10 -1.81 8.54 4.70
C ILE A 10 -2.29 8.94 6.08
N ARG A 11 -2.14 8.11 7.09
CA ARG A 11 -2.65 8.30 8.46
C ARG A 11 -4.14 8.62 8.50
N ASN A 12 -4.92 7.90 9.27
CA ASN A 12 -6.37 8.05 9.30
C ASN A 12 -6.82 9.43 9.83
N SER A 13 -7.99 9.87 9.41
CA SER A 13 -8.53 11.19 9.74
C SER A 13 -9.04 11.31 11.16
N SER A 14 -9.29 10.19 11.86
CA SER A 14 -9.80 10.17 13.24
C SER A 14 -8.70 10.24 14.31
N ALA A 15 -7.44 10.10 13.91
CA ALA A 15 -6.33 10.15 14.83
C ALA A 15 -6.19 11.55 15.47
N PRO A 16 -5.92 11.64 16.79
CA PRO A 16 -5.83 12.90 17.51
C PRO A 16 -4.47 13.58 17.31
N ASP A 17 -4.09 13.84 16.06
CA ASP A 17 -2.75 14.28 15.66
C ASP A 17 -2.54 15.82 15.78
N GLY A 18 -3.46 16.56 16.42
CA GLY A 18 -3.31 18.00 16.69
C GLY A 18 -3.05 18.83 15.42
N ASP A 19 -1.89 19.50 15.34
CA ASP A 19 -1.48 20.30 14.18
C ASP A 19 -1.22 19.47 12.92
N ASN A 20 -1.14 18.15 13.04
CA ASN A 20 -0.99 17.19 11.96
C ASN A 20 -2.31 16.48 11.61
N ALA A 21 -3.45 16.88 12.22
CA ALA A 21 -4.76 16.30 11.90
C ALA A 21 -5.10 16.41 10.41
N TRP A 22 -5.85 15.45 9.89
CA TRP A 22 -6.18 15.35 8.46
C TRP A 22 -6.65 16.65 7.80
N PRO A 23 -7.58 17.44 8.37
CA PRO A 23 -8.01 18.69 7.75
C PRO A 23 -6.88 19.70 7.49
N VAL A 24 -5.81 19.65 8.30
CA VAL A 24 -4.65 20.53 8.20
C VAL A 24 -3.68 20.05 7.13
N ARG A 25 -3.39 18.73 7.08
CA ARG A 25 -2.36 18.15 6.19
C ARG A 25 -2.90 17.54 4.88
N ARG A 26 -4.21 17.39 4.70
CA ARG A 26 -4.79 16.73 3.51
C ARG A 26 -4.31 17.26 2.16
N LYS A 27 -4.01 18.58 2.08
CA LYS A 27 -3.44 19.18 0.86
C LYS A 27 -2.01 18.70 0.61
N ALA A 28 -1.21 18.58 1.67
CA ALA A 28 0.14 18.06 1.59
C ALA A 28 0.14 16.58 1.20
N ALA A 29 -0.77 15.77 1.77
CA ALA A 29 -0.92 14.36 1.41
C ALA A 29 -1.26 14.20 -0.09
N VAL A 30 -2.21 14.99 -0.61
CA VAL A 30 -2.54 14.99 -2.04
C VAL A 30 -1.36 15.43 -2.90
N ALA A 31 -0.67 16.51 -2.54
CA ALA A 31 0.50 16.99 -3.28
C ALA A 31 1.63 15.95 -3.29
N ALA A 32 1.81 15.20 -2.20
CA ALA A 32 2.76 14.09 -2.16
C ALA A 32 2.34 12.97 -3.13
N ILE A 33 1.06 12.57 -3.17
CA ILE A 33 0.55 11.59 -4.12
C ILE A 33 0.78 12.06 -5.58
N GLU A 34 0.46 13.32 -5.88
CA GLU A 34 0.66 13.90 -7.22
C GLU A 34 2.15 13.89 -7.62
N GLN A 35 3.05 14.23 -6.69
CA GLN A 35 4.50 14.29 -6.93
C GLN A 35 5.12 12.91 -7.20
N LEU A 36 4.54 11.83 -6.68
CA LEU A 36 5.01 10.46 -6.96
C LEU A 36 4.93 10.12 -8.46
N ASP A 37 4.06 10.79 -9.21
CA ASP A 37 3.80 10.53 -10.65
C ASP A 37 3.60 9.05 -10.96
N ALA A 38 2.95 8.33 -10.02
CA ALA A 38 2.78 6.89 -10.09
C ALA A 38 1.55 6.50 -10.94
N ASP A 39 1.64 5.36 -11.63
CA ASP A 39 0.51 4.77 -12.38
C ASP A 39 -0.46 4.09 -11.42
N VAL A 40 0.07 3.52 -10.33
CA VAL A 40 -0.71 2.87 -9.27
C VAL A 40 -0.19 3.27 -7.92
N VAL A 41 -1.09 3.64 -7.00
CA VAL A 41 -0.76 4.02 -5.62
C VAL A 41 -1.60 3.20 -4.66
N GLY A 42 -0.95 2.44 -3.78
CA GLY A 42 -1.57 1.81 -2.62
C GLY A 42 -1.59 2.76 -1.43
N LEU A 43 -2.76 3.03 -0.89
CA LEU A 43 -2.93 3.86 0.28
C LEU A 43 -3.40 3.03 1.46
N GLN A 44 -2.91 3.33 2.67
CA GLN A 44 -3.33 2.68 3.90
C GLN A 44 -3.97 3.70 4.84
N GLU A 45 -4.74 3.22 5.81
CA GLU A 45 -5.49 3.98 6.80
C GLU A 45 -6.58 4.92 6.23
N VAL A 46 -7.04 4.67 5.01
CA VAL A 46 -7.99 5.56 4.33
C VAL A 46 -9.40 5.39 4.92
N LEU A 47 -9.85 6.33 5.73
CA LEU A 47 -11.24 6.38 6.22
C LEU A 47 -12.20 6.91 5.14
N PRO A 48 -13.53 6.70 5.29
CA PRO A 48 -14.53 7.10 4.29
C PRO A 48 -14.49 8.58 3.88
N ASP A 49 -14.27 9.49 4.83
CA ASP A 49 -14.14 10.93 4.55
C ASP A 49 -12.88 11.28 3.76
N GLN A 50 -11.77 10.56 4.03
CA GLN A 50 -10.54 10.68 3.25
C GLN A 50 -10.74 10.12 1.84
N LEU A 51 -11.43 8.99 1.71
CA LEU A 51 -11.73 8.38 0.41
C LEU A 51 -12.59 9.30 -0.45
N GLU A 52 -13.61 9.97 0.15
CA GLU A 52 -14.43 10.97 -0.53
C GLU A 52 -13.60 12.16 -1.00
N TYR A 53 -12.71 12.68 -0.14
CA TYR A 53 -11.79 13.77 -0.50
C TYR A 53 -10.84 13.37 -1.64
N LEU A 54 -10.30 12.15 -1.62
CA LEU A 54 -9.45 11.63 -2.69
C LEU A 54 -10.21 11.48 -4.00
N ARG A 55 -11.46 10.97 -3.99
CA ARG A 55 -12.33 10.91 -5.18
C ARG A 55 -12.58 12.28 -5.79
N TRP A 56 -12.78 13.30 -4.95
CA TRP A 56 -12.94 14.67 -5.42
C TRP A 56 -11.64 15.23 -6.02
N ARG A 57 -10.48 14.93 -5.44
CA ARG A 57 -9.18 15.40 -5.92
C ARG A 57 -8.70 14.68 -7.18
N PHE A 58 -8.99 13.41 -7.30
CA PHE A 58 -8.60 12.52 -8.40
C PHE A 58 -9.81 11.97 -9.16
N PRO A 59 -10.69 12.83 -9.75
CA PRO A 59 -11.99 12.39 -10.29
C PRO A 59 -11.89 11.46 -11.50
N LYS A 60 -10.70 11.33 -12.09
CA LYS A 60 -10.46 10.45 -13.25
C LYS A 60 -9.75 9.14 -12.87
N TYR A 61 -9.28 9.02 -11.63
CA TYR A 61 -8.62 7.80 -11.17
C TYR A 61 -9.66 6.71 -10.89
N GLU A 62 -9.34 5.48 -11.23
CA GLU A 62 -10.06 4.33 -10.71
C GLU A 62 -9.59 4.07 -9.27
N ILE A 63 -10.53 3.85 -8.35
CA ILE A 63 -10.22 3.59 -6.94
C ILE A 63 -10.84 2.25 -6.56
N ALA A 64 -9.99 1.29 -6.18
CA ALA A 64 -10.34 -0.05 -5.76
C ALA A 64 -10.17 -0.22 -4.24
N GLY A 65 -10.88 -1.18 -3.65
CA GLY A 65 -10.84 -1.53 -2.24
C GLY A 65 -12.15 -1.26 -1.52
N ALA A 66 -12.35 -1.95 -0.40
CA ALA A 66 -13.53 -1.84 0.45
C ALA A 66 -13.12 -1.60 1.90
N GLY A 67 -14.05 -1.08 2.71
CA GLY A 67 -13.85 -0.86 4.14
C GLY A 67 -13.67 -2.17 4.89
N ARG A 68 -12.70 -2.21 5.80
CA ARG A 68 -12.29 -3.42 6.49
C ARG A 68 -13.36 -4.01 7.42
N ASP A 69 -14.28 -3.17 7.93
CA ASP A 69 -15.22 -3.60 8.97
C ASP A 69 -16.46 -4.28 8.38
N ASP A 70 -16.93 -3.84 7.19
CA ASP A 70 -18.17 -4.34 6.58
C ASP A 70 -18.02 -4.86 5.14
N GLY A 71 -16.84 -4.71 4.56
CA GLY A 71 -16.62 -5.06 3.15
C GLY A 71 -17.23 -4.07 2.15
N MET A 72 -17.66 -2.91 2.62
CA MET A 72 -18.24 -1.83 1.81
C MET A 72 -17.56 -0.49 2.11
N ASN A 73 -18.05 0.24 3.11
CA ASN A 73 -17.57 1.59 3.40
C ASN A 73 -17.13 1.82 4.85
N ALA A 74 -17.34 0.86 5.78
CA ALA A 74 -17.00 1.05 7.18
C ALA A 74 -15.54 0.67 7.46
N GLY A 75 -14.90 1.48 8.31
CA GLY A 75 -13.51 1.30 8.70
C GLY A 75 -12.50 1.79 7.65
N GLU A 76 -11.25 1.49 7.91
CA GLU A 76 -10.15 1.85 7.01
C GLU A 76 -10.15 1.00 5.73
N HIS A 77 -9.72 1.62 4.63
CA HIS A 77 -9.50 0.96 3.35
C HIS A 77 -8.00 0.83 3.09
N ALA A 78 -7.60 -0.32 2.58
CA ALA A 78 -6.34 -0.47 1.85
C ALA A 78 -6.60 -0.11 0.39
N ALA A 79 -6.78 1.19 0.11
CA ALA A 79 -7.25 1.67 -1.19
C ALA A 79 -6.16 1.59 -2.26
N VAL A 80 -6.54 1.25 -3.50
CA VAL A 80 -5.64 1.29 -4.66
C VAL A 80 -6.17 2.32 -5.65
N LEU A 81 -5.37 3.35 -5.91
CA LEU A 81 -5.63 4.38 -6.91
C LEU A 81 -4.90 4.02 -8.20
N VAL A 82 -5.61 3.98 -9.31
CA VAL A 82 -5.04 3.74 -10.65
C VAL A 82 -5.23 4.97 -11.51
N ARG A 83 -4.12 5.55 -11.95
CA ARG A 83 -4.11 6.75 -12.79
C ARG A 83 -4.66 6.44 -14.18
N PRO A 84 -5.48 7.35 -14.78
CA PRO A 84 -5.88 7.21 -16.18
C PRO A 84 -4.66 7.18 -17.10
N GLY A 85 -4.59 6.17 -17.97
CA GLY A 85 -3.45 6.01 -18.87
C GLY A 85 -3.42 4.66 -19.57
N ASP A 86 -2.28 4.01 -19.49
CA ASP A 86 -2.05 2.72 -20.14
C ASP A 86 -2.66 1.54 -19.37
N TRP A 87 -2.97 1.74 -18.10
CA TRP A 87 -3.49 0.74 -17.18
C TRP A 87 -4.95 1.01 -16.80
N ARG A 88 -5.74 -0.04 -16.61
CA ARG A 88 -7.10 0.02 -16.09
C ARG A 88 -7.35 -1.13 -15.13
N VAL A 89 -8.28 -0.97 -14.22
CA VAL A 89 -8.75 -2.04 -13.35
C VAL A 89 -9.61 -3.02 -14.17
N GLU A 90 -9.18 -4.27 -14.28
CA GLU A 90 -9.94 -5.35 -14.90
C GLU A 90 -10.78 -6.11 -13.87
N ARG A 91 -10.23 -6.30 -12.67
CA ARG A 91 -10.85 -7.00 -11.54
C ARG A 91 -10.27 -6.49 -10.24
N GLN A 92 -11.07 -6.51 -9.18
CA GLN A 92 -10.64 -6.24 -7.81
C GLN A 92 -11.29 -7.19 -6.82
N GLU A 93 -10.60 -7.45 -5.71
CA GLU A 93 -11.10 -8.20 -4.57
C GLU A 93 -10.53 -7.59 -3.29
N THR A 94 -11.33 -7.52 -2.22
CA THR A 94 -10.84 -7.27 -0.86
C THR A 94 -10.93 -8.56 -0.07
N ARG A 95 -9.85 -8.95 0.60
CA ARG A 95 -9.75 -10.15 1.41
C ARG A 95 -9.25 -9.81 2.79
N TRP A 96 -9.80 -10.45 3.80
CA TRP A 96 -9.41 -10.25 5.19
C TRP A 96 -8.16 -11.06 5.53
N LEU A 97 -7.27 -10.45 6.31
CA LEU A 97 -6.07 -11.10 6.81
C LEU A 97 -6.43 -11.88 8.08
N SER A 98 -7.12 -12.99 7.89
CA SER A 98 -7.64 -13.86 8.94
C SER A 98 -7.71 -15.31 8.47
N ASP A 99 -8.10 -16.22 9.36
CA ASP A 99 -8.39 -17.62 9.00
C ASP A 99 -9.61 -17.75 8.08
N ASP A 100 -10.46 -16.71 8.01
CA ASP A 100 -11.61 -16.64 7.10
C ASP A 100 -11.53 -15.38 6.21
N PRO A 101 -10.71 -15.41 5.15
CA PRO A 101 -10.46 -14.25 4.29
C PRO A 101 -11.68 -13.75 3.50
N GLY A 102 -12.75 -14.52 3.44
CA GLY A 102 -13.99 -14.18 2.74
C GLY A 102 -15.01 -13.44 3.60
N THR A 103 -14.84 -13.42 4.91
CA THR A 103 -15.81 -12.85 5.85
C THR A 103 -15.45 -11.43 6.24
N PRO A 104 -16.28 -10.43 5.86
CA PRO A 104 -16.10 -9.04 6.28
C PRO A 104 -16.01 -8.88 7.80
N GLY A 105 -15.06 -8.07 8.25
CA GLY A 105 -14.85 -7.79 9.67
C GLY A 105 -14.11 -8.90 10.43
N SER A 106 -13.71 -10.00 9.79
CA SER A 106 -12.97 -11.07 10.47
C SER A 106 -11.60 -10.58 10.94
N ILE A 107 -11.22 -11.01 12.15
CA ILE A 107 -9.93 -10.73 12.78
C ILE A 107 -9.17 -12.06 12.85
N GLY A 108 -7.90 -12.06 12.47
CA GLY A 108 -7.08 -13.26 12.43
C GLY A 108 -6.06 -13.33 13.56
N TRP A 109 -5.89 -14.52 14.11
CA TRP A 109 -4.82 -14.90 15.06
C TRP A 109 -4.76 -13.97 16.28
N ASP A 110 -3.62 -13.30 16.49
CA ASP A 110 -3.36 -12.36 17.59
C ASP A 110 -3.48 -10.88 17.16
N ALA A 111 -4.15 -10.60 16.03
CA ALA A 111 -4.34 -9.22 15.55
C ALA A 111 -5.23 -8.42 16.50
N ASP A 112 -4.84 -7.16 16.76
CA ASP A 112 -5.66 -6.22 17.54
C ASP A 112 -6.82 -5.65 16.70
N LEU A 113 -6.64 -5.57 15.39
CA LEU A 113 -7.58 -4.91 14.47
C LEU A 113 -7.88 -5.79 13.26
N THR A 114 -9.06 -5.58 12.69
CA THR A 114 -9.38 -6.11 11.36
C THR A 114 -8.40 -5.56 10.32
N ARG A 115 -7.80 -6.44 9.51
CA ARG A 115 -6.87 -6.07 8.46
C ARG A 115 -7.28 -6.70 7.14
N VAL A 116 -7.04 -5.98 6.05
CA VAL A 116 -7.42 -6.40 4.71
C VAL A 116 -6.28 -6.23 3.72
N ALA A 117 -6.35 -7.00 2.65
CA ALA A 117 -5.58 -6.79 1.44
C ALA A 117 -6.53 -6.55 0.26
N THR A 118 -6.27 -5.51 -0.52
CA THR A 118 -6.95 -5.24 -1.78
C THR A 118 -6.11 -5.80 -2.92
N LEU A 119 -6.66 -6.77 -3.64
CA LEU A 119 -6.06 -7.37 -4.82
C LEU A 119 -6.66 -6.72 -6.06
N VAL A 120 -5.83 -6.25 -6.98
CA VAL A 120 -6.26 -5.61 -8.22
C VAL A 120 -5.55 -6.27 -9.40
N TRP A 121 -6.31 -6.67 -10.41
CA TRP A 121 -5.76 -7.08 -11.70
C TRP A 121 -5.83 -5.90 -12.65
N LEU A 122 -4.65 -5.44 -13.07
CA LEU A 122 -4.51 -4.33 -13.99
C LEU A 122 -4.30 -4.86 -15.40
N ARG A 123 -5.08 -4.34 -16.33
CA ARG A 123 -4.94 -4.63 -17.75
C ARG A 123 -4.27 -3.48 -18.46
N HIS A 124 -3.12 -3.72 -19.07
CA HIS A 124 -2.46 -2.76 -19.94
C HIS A 124 -3.11 -2.71 -21.32
N ARG A 125 -3.05 -1.57 -21.98
CA ARG A 125 -3.62 -1.37 -23.34
C ARG A 125 -3.09 -2.36 -24.40
N ASN A 126 -1.90 -2.94 -24.21
CA ASN A 126 -1.34 -3.97 -25.11
C ASN A 126 -1.87 -5.39 -24.84
N GLY A 127 -2.73 -5.54 -23.86
CA GLY A 127 -3.33 -6.83 -23.50
C GLY A 127 -2.62 -7.60 -22.36
N THR A 128 -1.54 -7.08 -21.78
CA THR A 128 -0.88 -7.73 -20.63
C THR A 128 -1.65 -7.49 -19.34
N THR A 129 -1.79 -8.52 -18.50
CA THR A 129 -2.37 -8.40 -17.16
C THR A 129 -1.27 -8.54 -16.11
N VAL A 130 -1.30 -7.69 -15.09
CA VAL A 130 -0.46 -7.77 -13.89
C VAL A 130 -1.31 -7.68 -12.64
N GLY A 131 -0.83 -8.27 -11.54
CA GLY A 131 -1.50 -8.18 -10.26
C GLY A 131 -0.85 -7.15 -9.34
N VAL A 132 -1.67 -6.47 -8.56
CA VAL A 132 -1.24 -5.56 -7.48
C VAL A 132 -1.95 -5.99 -6.20
N VAL A 133 -1.23 -6.07 -5.10
CA VAL A 133 -1.76 -6.22 -3.74
C VAL A 133 -1.38 -4.99 -2.96
N ASN A 134 -2.36 -4.34 -2.33
CA ASN A 134 -2.15 -3.30 -1.33
C ASN A 134 -2.70 -3.75 0.01
N THR A 135 -1.93 -3.58 1.09
CA THR A 135 -2.31 -4.08 2.40
C THR A 135 -1.77 -3.19 3.53
N HIS A 136 -2.36 -3.34 4.71
CA HIS A 136 -1.87 -2.80 5.96
C HIS A 136 -1.94 -3.91 7.01
N TYR A 137 -0.77 -4.38 7.48
CA TYR A 137 -0.70 -5.44 8.48
C TYR A 137 -1.05 -4.94 9.87
N ASP A 138 -1.35 -5.86 10.77
CA ASP A 138 -1.54 -5.52 12.17
C ASP A 138 -0.24 -5.00 12.79
N HIS A 139 -0.36 -4.01 13.67
CA HIS A 139 0.81 -3.35 14.25
C HIS A 139 1.35 -4.06 15.49
N ALA A 140 0.56 -4.93 16.12
CA ALA A 140 0.89 -5.61 17.38
C ALA A 140 1.03 -7.13 17.24
N GLY A 141 0.19 -7.77 16.40
CA GLY A 141 0.10 -9.23 16.29
C GLY A 141 1.22 -9.82 15.43
N GLU A 142 2.29 -10.32 16.03
CA GLU A 142 3.41 -10.94 15.29
C GLU A 142 2.98 -12.20 14.51
N VAL A 143 2.08 -13.01 15.08
CA VAL A 143 1.53 -14.19 14.38
C VAL A 143 0.65 -13.73 13.23
N ALA A 144 -0.17 -12.71 13.42
CA ALA A 144 -1.03 -12.14 12.38
C ALA A 144 -0.22 -11.58 11.22
N GLN A 145 0.87 -10.84 11.48
CA GLN A 145 1.78 -10.35 10.44
C GLN A 145 2.39 -11.50 9.63
N LEU A 146 2.91 -12.53 10.30
CA LEU A 146 3.51 -13.70 9.65
C LEU A 146 2.50 -14.48 8.81
N GLN A 147 1.31 -14.72 9.33
CA GLN A 147 0.25 -15.44 8.63
C GLN A 147 -0.32 -14.63 7.47
N SER A 148 -0.41 -13.30 7.60
CA SER A 148 -0.77 -12.39 6.51
C SER A 148 0.17 -12.53 5.32
N SER A 149 1.48 -12.59 5.57
CA SER A 149 2.47 -12.84 4.52
C SER A 149 2.27 -14.19 3.83
N ARG A 150 1.97 -15.25 4.61
CA ARG A 150 1.66 -16.59 4.06
C ARG A 150 0.37 -16.60 3.23
N LEU A 151 -0.66 -15.85 3.64
CA LEU A 151 -1.90 -15.69 2.87
C LEU A 151 -1.61 -15.00 1.53
N ILE A 152 -0.93 -13.85 1.55
CA ILE A 152 -0.59 -13.09 0.36
C ILE A 152 0.25 -13.93 -0.59
N ALA A 153 1.28 -14.61 -0.11
CA ALA A 153 2.10 -15.52 -0.92
C ALA A 153 1.28 -16.60 -1.64
N ARG A 154 0.26 -17.16 -0.97
CA ARG A 154 -0.67 -18.12 -1.60
C ARG A 154 -1.59 -17.49 -2.64
N TRP A 155 -2.07 -16.25 -2.41
CA TRP A 155 -3.00 -15.58 -3.32
C TRP A 155 -2.36 -15.10 -4.61
N ILE A 156 -1.07 -14.75 -4.55
CA ILE A 156 -0.31 -14.28 -5.71
C ILE A 156 0.38 -15.42 -6.49
N SER A 157 0.14 -16.66 -6.08
CA SER A 157 0.64 -17.83 -6.82
C SER A 157 0.03 -17.86 -8.23
N GLY A 158 0.85 -18.12 -9.23
CA GLY A 158 0.39 -18.19 -10.62
C GLY A 158 1.36 -17.58 -11.62
N SER A 159 0.89 -17.40 -12.87
CA SER A 159 1.73 -17.04 -14.02
C SER A 159 1.80 -15.54 -14.32
N ILE A 160 1.02 -14.69 -13.63
CA ILE A 160 1.05 -13.25 -13.89
C ILE A 160 2.10 -12.57 -12.99
N PRO A 161 2.72 -11.48 -13.46
CA PRO A 161 3.59 -10.65 -12.63
C PRO A 161 2.80 -9.96 -11.51
N TRP A 162 3.34 -9.95 -10.29
CA TRP A 162 2.73 -9.30 -9.13
C TRP A 162 3.60 -8.20 -8.56
N ILE A 163 2.94 -7.19 -8.03
CA ILE A 163 3.47 -6.13 -7.16
C ILE A 163 2.72 -6.24 -5.84
N VAL A 164 3.43 -6.46 -4.74
CA VAL A 164 2.88 -6.45 -3.37
C VAL A 164 3.40 -5.21 -2.69
N MET A 165 2.50 -4.37 -2.21
CA MET A 165 2.88 -3.12 -1.55
C MET A 165 1.99 -2.84 -0.35
N GLY A 166 2.50 -2.02 0.57
CA GLY A 166 1.75 -1.61 1.76
C GLY A 166 2.63 -1.33 2.95
N ASP A 167 1.96 -0.92 4.01
CA ASP A 167 2.50 -0.86 5.36
C ASP A 167 2.42 -2.26 5.97
N LEU A 168 3.56 -2.92 6.09
CA LEU A 168 3.65 -4.27 6.65
C LEU A 168 3.87 -4.27 8.16
N ASN A 169 4.01 -3.09 8.79
CA ASN A 169 4.36 -2.94 10.21
C ASN A 169 5.55 -3.84 10.61
N ALA A 170 6.48 -4.03 9.70
CA ALA A 170 7.53 -5.02 9.76
C ALA A 170 8.76 -4.55 8.97
N THR A 171 9.94 -4.62 9.57
CA THR A 171 11.19 -4.21 8.92
C THR A 171 11.64 -5.23 7.85
N PRO A 172 12.55 -4.85 6.91
CA PRO A 172 13.00 -5.75 5.84
C PRO A 172 13.55 -7.09 6.32
N ASP A 173 14.17 -7.11 7.50
CA ASP A 173 14.79 -8.31 8.09
C ASP A 173 13.84 -9.15 8.94
N SER A 174 12.61 -8.70 9.14
CA SER A 174 11.62 -9.38 9.98
C SER A 174 11.03 -10.64 9.34
N PRO A 175 10.51 -11.60 10.13
CA PRO A 175 9.93 -12.83 9.61
C PRO A 175 8.80 -12.65 8.59
N PRO A 176 7.87 -11.67 8.73
CA PRO A 176 6.83 -11.43 7.73
C PRO A 176 7.39 -11.08 6.35
N VAL A 177 8.35 -10.14 6.28
CA VAL A 177 8.96 -9.72 5.01
C VAL A 177 9.80 -10.85 4.41
N LYS A 178 10.59 -11.57 5.23
CA LYS A 178 11.34 -12.75 4.78
C LYS A 178 10.43 -13.83 4.20
N THR A 179 9.27 -14.07 4.78
CA THR A 179 8.29 -15.04 4.26
C THR A 179 7.83 -14.67 2.83
N LEU A 180 7.61 -13.40 2.55
CA LEU A 180 7.31 -12.93 1.20
C LEU A 180 8.49 -13.11 0.24
N VAL A 181 9.70 -12.82 0.70
CA VAL A 181 10.93 -13.02 -0.11
C VAL A 181 11.15 -14.51 -0.40
N ASP A 182 11.00 -15.38 0.59
CA ASP A 182 11.16 -16.84 0.45
C ASP A 182 10.10 -17.44 -0.49
N SER A 183 8.95 -16.77 -0.65
CA SER A 183 7.92 -17.16 -1.63
C SER A 183 8.25 -16.77 -3.09
N GLY A 184 9.38 -16.10 -3.32
CA GLY A 184 9.87 -15.73 -4.65
C GLY A 184 9.68 -14.25 -5.01
N LEU A 185 9.26 -13.42 -4.06
CA LEU A 185 9.24 -11.97 -4.23
C LEU A 185 10.63 -11.37 -3.96
N ARG A 186 10.87 -10.16 -4.48
CA ARG A 186 12.07 -9.37 -4.21
C ARG A 186 11.66 -7.98 -3.71
N ILE A 187 12.33 -7.49 -2.69
CA ILE A 187 12.16 -6.11 -2.24
C ILE A 187 12.66 -5.18 -3.37
N ALA A 188 11.82 -4.24 -3.78
CA ALA A 188 12.13 -3.31 -4.87
C ALA A 188 13.01 -2.15 -4.42
N VAL A 189 12.82 -1.67 -3.20
CA VAL A 189 13.56 -0.51 -2.66
C VAL A 189 14.77 -0.99 -1.89
N PRO A 190 15.98 -0.47 -2.17
CA PRO A 190 17.20 -0.85 -1.46
C PRO A 190 17.07 -0.69 0.07
N ILE A 191 17.70 -1.59 0.84
CA ILE A 191 17.57 -1.58 2.30
C ILE A 191 18.11 -0.28 2.92
N ASP A 192 19.09 0.33 2.30
CA ASP A 192 19.74 1.58 2.70
C ASP A 192 19.05 2.86 2.17
N ALA A 193 17.87 2.75 1.56
CA ALA A 193 17.14 3.90 1.03
C ALA A 193 16.47 4.80 2.11
N GLY A 194 16.65 4.49 3.37
CA GLY A 194 16.08 5.21 4.50
C GLY A 194 14.79 4.59 5.06
N GLY A 195 14.30 5.18 6.15
CA GLY A 195 13.07 4.80 6.84
C GLY A 195 11.82 5.33 6.17
N SER A 196 10.69 4.71 6.48
CA SER A 196 9.38 5.16 5.99
C SER A 196 8.46 5.67 7.12
N TRP A 197 8.57 5.17 8.33
CA TRP A 197 7.81 5.67 9.48
C TRP A 197 8.62 6.72 10.27
N HIS A 198 7.99 7.81 10.70
CA HIS A 198 8.70 8.90 11.38
C HIS A 198 7.81 9.69 12.38
N ASP A 199 6.59 9.26 12.64
CA ASP A 199 5.68 9.86 13.63
C ASP A 199 5.62 11.40 13.56
N PHE A 200 5.45 11.95 12.36
CA PHE A 200 5.43 13.38 12.04
C PHE A 200 6.72 14.17 12.38
N THR A 201 7.80 13.55 12.83
CA THR A 201 9.09 14.22 13.08
C THR A 201 9.74 14.66 11.78
N GLY A 202 9.48 13.93 10.71
CA GLY A 202 10.12 14.09 9.41
C GLY A 202 11.54 13.50 9.38
N ALA A 203 11.91 12.62 10.31
CA ALA A 203 13.14 11.84 10.24
C ALA A 203 13.15 10.98 8.96
N VAL A 204 14.33 10.62 8.48
CA VAL A 204 14.53 9.90 7.21
C VAL A 204 15.29 8.59 7.41
N ASP A 205 15.75 8.32 8.61
CA ASP A 205 16.60 7.20 9.01
C ASP A 205 15.96 6.29 10.08
N ASP A 206 14.67 6.48 10.37
CA ASP A 206 13.87 5.61 11.23
C ASP A 206 13.54 4.28 10.53
N ASP A 207 12.68 3.46 11.12
CA ASP A 207 12.31 2.15 10.60
C ASP A 207 11.61 2.22 9.23
N ARG A 208 11.98 1.32 8.32
CA ARG A 208 11.24 1.13 7.08
C ARG A 208 10.27 -0.03 7.25
N ILE A 209 8.98 0.29 7.31
CA ILE A 209 7.89 -0.65 7.47
C ILE A 209 6.92 -0.67 6.27
N ASP A 210 7.07 0.31 5.36
CA ASP A 210 6.36 0.35 4.08
C ASP A 210 7.24 -0.27 2.98
N HIS A 211 6.67 -1.17 2.21
CA HIS A 211 7.41 -1.96 1.24
C HIS A 211 6.72 -2.03 -0.12
N ILE A 212 7.56 -2.21 -1.16
CA ILE A 212 7.15 -2.69 -2.47
C ILE A 212 7.99 -3.94 -2.76
N LEU A 213 7.31 -5.07 -2.95
CA LEU A 213 7.92 -6.34 -3.34
C LEU A 213 7.36 -6.77 -4.69
N VAL A 214 8.19 -7.42 -5.50
CA VAL A 214 7.83 -7.76 -6.88
C VAL A 214 8.25 -9.19 -7.23
N THR A 215 7.49 -9.86 -8.10
CA THR A 215 7.90 -11.13 -8.69
C THR A 215 9.15 -10.96 -9.57
N SER A 216 9.85 -12.06 -9.82
CA SER A 216 11.13 -12.07 -10.57
C SER A 216 11.02 -11.59 -12.03
N THR A 217 9.82 -11.54 -12.59
CA THR A 217 9.54 -11.03 -13.93
C THR A 217 9.73 -9.52 -14.08
N TRP A 218 9.69 -8.78 -12.99
CA TRP A 218 9.94 -7.35 -12.99
C TRP A 218 11.44 -7.03 -12.91
N THR A 219 11.86 -5.97 -13.61
CA THR A 219 13.15 -5.31 -13.39
C THR A 219 12.88 -3.98 -12.69
N VAL A 220 13.47 -3.77 -11.53
CA VAL A 220 13.43 -2.47 -10.85
C VAL A 220 14.45 -1.56 -11.53
N THR A 221 13.99 -0.43 -12.09
CA THR A 221 14.84 0.55 -12.78
C THR A 221 15.11 1.80 -11.97
N ASP A 222 14.24 2.09 -11.01
CA ASP A 222 14.36 3.20 -10.05
C ASP A 222 13.50 2.87 -8.83
N ALA A 223 13.99 3.17 -7.61
CA ALA A 223 13.20 3.02 -6.39
C ALA A 223 13.74 3.88 -5.25
N ALA A 224 12.86 4.46 -4.46
CA ALA A 224 13.22 5.36 -3.37
C ALA A 224 12.12 5.46 -2.29
N VAL A 225 12.50 5.96 -1.12
CA VAL A 225 11.60 6.58 -0.16
C VAL A 225 11.51 8.07 -0.52
N SER A 226 10.30 8.62 -0.67
CA SER A 226 10.10 10.01 -1.06
C SER A 226 9.96 10.90 0.17
N HIS A 227 10.94 11.75 0.40
CA HIS A 227 10.96 12.72 1.51
C HIS A 227 10.41 14.10 1.09
N TYR A 228 9.51 14.13 0.13
CA TYR A 228 8.91 15.37 -0.37
C TYR A 228 8.01 16.01 0.69
N ARG A 229 8.24 17.29 0.95
CA ARG A 229 7.51 18.11 1.91
C ARG A 229 6.84 19.30 1.20
N PRO A 230 5.58 19.14 0.79
CA PRO A 230 4.83 20.26 0.19
C PRO A 230 4.77 21.44 1.14
N ASP A 231 5.24 22.62 0.70
CA ASP A 231 5.30 23.83 1.51
C ASP A 231 6.02 23.65 2.88
N GLY A 232 7.00 22.72 2.92
CA GLY A 232 7.75 22.39 4.13
C GLY A 232 7.01 21.50 5.13
N ARG A 233 5.78 21.06 4.85
CA ARG A 233 4.95 20.23 5.72
C ARG A 233 5.17 18.74 5.42
N VAL A 234 5.27 17.92 6.44
CA VAL A 234 5.22 16.47 6.30
C VAL A 234 3.79 16.04 5.90
N PRO A 235 3.62 15.19 4.89
CA PRO A 235 2.29 14.84 4.36
C PRO A 235 1.55 13.80 5.20
N SER A 236 2.26 12.99 5.98
CA SER A 236 1.78 11.94 6.87
C SER A 236 2.83 11.71 7.96
N ASP A 237 2.59 10.77 8.87
CA ASP A 237 3.58 10.18 9.78
C ASP A 237 4.45 9.12 9.11
N HIS A 238 4.13 8.78 7.85
CA HIS A 238 4.94 7.94 6.96
C HIS A 238 5.43 8.71 5.74
N TRP A 239 6.57 8.27 5.19
CA TRP A 239 7.05 8.65 3.87
C TRP A 239 6.56 7.68 2.81
N PRO A 240 6.12 8.17 1.64
CA PRO A 240 5.78 7.30 0.53
C PRO A 240 7.00 6.51 0.03
N VAL A 241 6.77 5.28 -0.38
CA VAL A 241 7.76 4.44 -1.06
C VAL A 241 7.36 4.28 -2.51
N VAL A 242 8.29 4.41 -3.45
CA VAL A 242 8.01 4.39 -4.89
C VAL A 242 9.02 3.53 -5.63
N ALA A 243 8.55 2.82 -6.66
CA ALA A 243 9.41 2.04 -7.55
C ALA A 243 8.93 2.14 -9.01
N THR A 244 9.89 2.25 -9.92
CA THR A 244 9.66 2.14 -11.37
C THR A 244 10.09 0.75 -11.82
N LEU A 245 9.16 0.03 -12.42
CA LEU A 245 9.26 -1.38 -12.74
C LEU A 245 9.13 -1.58 -14.25
N ASP A 246 10.01 -2.38 -14.82
CA ASP A 246 9.96 -2.77 -16.22
C ASP A 246 9.68 -4.27 -16.34
N LEU A 247 8.62 -4.63 -17.06
CA LEU A 247 8.28 -6.02 -17.32
C LEU A 247 9.07 -6.51 -18.53
N ARG A 248 9.84 -7.57 -18.32
CA ARG A 248 10.65 -8.24 -19.34
C ARG A 248 9.81 -8.99 -20.35
#